data_dbdb8f1db88cdc967d95ec1e4f642a6b
#
_entry.id   dbdb8f1db88cdc967d95ec1e4f642a6b
#
_cell.length_a   1.000
_cell.length_b   1.000
_cell.length_c   1.000
_cell.angle_alpha   90.00
_cell.angle_beta   90.00
_cell.angle_gamma   90.00
#
_symmetry.space_group_name_H-M   'P 1'
#
loop_
_entity.id
_entity.type
_entity.pdbx_description
1 polymer ?
#
loop_
_entity_poly.entity_id
_entity_poly.type
_entity_poly.pdbx_seq_one_letter_code
_entity_poly.pdbx_strand_id
1 'polypeptide(L)'
;MSTSILSDPQLFVILFRIDSDLAEKVRADRCSCGGRLDTSDYARKPRAPGDLGPEHRKRHSFCCAVCRRRTTPPSVRFFSRRVYAFPVVVLLTSLAAGLSGSRLATLRKEFGVDRRTLERWRVWWREVFPQTRFWKTARARFSPPVNGAQLHSIRDRFTEGLDGLVLLLRFLSPMSCASHAL
;
A
#
# COMPACT_ATOMS: atom_id res chain seq x y z
N MET A 1 -0.47 -10.15 13.54
CA MET A 1 -0.66 -8.67 13.52
C MET A 1 -2.08 -8.35 13.97
N SER A 2 -2.23 -7.38 14.88
CA SER A 2 -3.53 -6.93 15.40
C SER A 2 -4.04 -5.73 14.59
N THR A 3 -5.37 -5.60 14.45
CA THR A 3 -6.01 -4.41 13.84
C THR A 3 -5.82 -3.14 14.67
N SER A 4 -5.53 -3.26 15.97
CA SER A 4 -5.21 -2.11 16.84
C SER A 4 -4.07 -1.24 16.30
N ILE A 5 -3.16 -1.81 15.52
CA ILE A 5 -2.07 -1.07 14.85
C ILE A 5 -2.62 0.02 13.90
N LEU A 6 -3.78 -0.20 13.29
CA LEU A 6 -4.39 0.80 12.39
C LEU A 6 -4.91 2.05 13.11
N SER A 7 -5.14 1.94 14.41
CA SER A 7 -5.56 3.06 15.27
C SER A 7 -4.37 3.74 15.97
N ASP A 8 -3.14 3.27 15.74
CA ASP A 8 -1.94 3.86 16.28
C ASP A 8 -1.59 5.16 15.50
N PRO A 9 -1.60 6.34 16.13
CA PRO A 9 -1.21 7.59 15.47
C PRO A 9 0.19 7.56 14.89
N GLN A 10 1.12 6.82 15.52
CA GLN A 10 2.51 6.68 15.08
C GLN A 10 2.61 5.99 13.71
N LEU A 11 1.72 5.05 13.40
CA LEU A 11 1.70 4.39 12.11
C LEU A 11 1.66 5.41 10.96
N PHE A 12 0.69 6.32 10.97
CA PHE A 12 0.51 7.25 9.86
C PHE A 12 1.63 8.28 9.78
N VAL A 13 2.21 8.69 10.91
CA VAL A 13 3.41 9.56 10.94
C VAL A 13 4.59 8.86 10.26
N ILE A 14 4.85 7.59 10.60
CA ILE A 14 5.91 6.79 9.99
C ILE A 14 5.66 6.61 8.49
N LEU A 15 4.44 6.26 8.10
CA LEU A 15 4.09 6.07 6.69
C LEU A 15 4.22 7.36 5.87
N PHE A 16 3.92 8.52 6.47
CA PHE A 16 4.13 9.81 5.82
C PHE A 16 5.61 10.08 5.56
N ARG A 17 6.48 9.86 6.54
CA ARG A 17 7.94 10.02 6.40
C ARG A 17 8.48 9.11 5.30
N ILE A 18 8.08 7.84 5.28
CA ILE A 18 8.49 6.89 4.23
C ILE A 18 8.05 7.36 2.84
N ASP A 19 6.83 7.86 2.70
CA ASP A 19 6.36 8.38 1.41
C ASP A 19 7.15 9.62 0.98
N SER A 20 7.57 10.47 1.92
CA SER A 20 8.42 11.64 1.65
C SER A 20 9.80 11.20 1.15
N ASP A 21 10.43 10.24 1.84
CA ASP A 21 11.74 9.69 1.42
C ASP A 21 11.66 9.05 0.02
N LEU A 22 10.59 8.30 -0.26
CA LEU A 22 10.35 7.71 -1.58
C LEU A 22 10.15 8.78 -2.66
N ALA A 23 9.49 9.88 -2.31
CA ALA A 23 9.27 11.00 -3.22
C ALA A 23 10.58 11.75 -3.52
N GLU A 24 11.39 12.03 -2.49
CA GLU A 24 12.69 12.67 -2.65
C GLU A 24 13.63 11.85 -3.53
N LYS A 25 13.66 10.53 -3.33
CA LYS A 25 14.44 9.63 -4.19
C LYS A 25 14.02 9.75 -5.65
N VAL A 26 12.72 9.66 -5.95
CA VAL A 26 12.21 9.80 -7.32
C VAL A 26 12.54 11.18 -7.92
N ARG A 27 12.50 12.24 -7.09
CA ARG A 27 12.86 13.59 -7.51
C ARG A 27 14.35 13.70 -7.86
N ALA A 28 15.21 13.08 -7.05
CA ALA A 28 16.65 13.04 -7.28
C ALA A 28 17.01 12.26 -8.57
N ASP A 29 16.30 11.18 -8.86
CA ASP A 29 16.48 10.36 -10.06
C ASP A 29 16.10 11.10 -11.36
N ARG A 30 15.42 12.26 -11.26
CA ARG A 30 14.93 13.07 -12.38
C ARG A 30 13.92 12.34 -13.29
N CYS A 31 13.50 13.01 -14.34
CA CYS A 31 12.66 12.41 -15.39
C CYS A 31 13.53 11.57 -16.34
N SER A 32 12.96 10.55 -16.97
CA SER A 32 13.63 9.74 -18.00
C SER A 32 14.16 10.56 -19.19
N CYS A 33 13.68 11.79 -19.41
CA CYS A 33 14.20 12.73 -20.39
C CYS A 33 15.33 13.63 -19.83
N GLY A 34 15.80 13.40 -18.60
CA GLY A 34 16.80 14.24 -17.90
C GLY A 34 16.24 15.51 -17.24
N GLY A 35 15.00 15.87 -17.53
CA GLY A 35 14.38 17.08 -17.01
C GLY A 35 14.14 17.05 -15.50
N ARG A 36 14.15 18.26 -14.87
CA ARG A 36 13.80 18.41 -13.45
C ARG A 36 12.36 18.05 -13.19
N LEU A 37 12.08 17.45 -12.02
CA LEU A 37 10.76 17.10 -11.55
C LEU A 37 10.27 18.17 -10.54
N ASP A 38 9.26 18.92 -10.94
CA ASP A 38 8.59 19.91 -10.10
C ASP A 38 7.41 19.29 -9.35
N THR A 39 7.22 19.70 -8.10
CA THR A 39 6.13 19.18 -7.24
C THR A 39 4.76 19.48 -7.86
N SER A 40 3.94 18.45 -7.96
CA SER A 40 2.58 18.49 -8.51
C SER A 40 1.66 17.55 -7.74
N ASP A 41 1.72 17.66 -6.41
CA ASP A 41 0.93 16.86 -5.48
C ASP A 41 -0.57 17.03 -5.73
N TYR A 42 -1.35 16.00 -5.40
CA TYR A 42 -2.79 16.06 -5.53
C TYR A 42 -3.52 15.48 -4.33
N ALA A 43 -4.72 16.02 -4.09
CA ALA A 43 -5.55 15.61 -2.97
C ALA A 43 -6.04 14.16 -3.12
N ARG A 44 -6.02 13.43 -2.02
CA ARG A 44 -6.62 12.10 -1.86
C ARG A 44 -7.40 12.08 -0.55
N LYS A 45 -8.45 11.30 -0.50
CA LYS A 45 -9.26 11.10 0.71
C LYS A 45 -9.27 9.61 1.08
N PRO A 46 -8.14 9.07 1.60
CA PRO A 46 -8.07 7.66 1.98
C PRO A 46 -9.00 7.39 3.16
N ARG A 47 -9.76 6.31 3.09
CA ARG A 47 -10.53 5.81 4.24
C ARG A 47 -9.60 5.02 5.15
N ALA A 48 -9.53 5.43 6.40
CA ALA A 48 -8.79 4.78 7.48
C ALA A 48 -9.57 4.94 8.79
N PRO A 49 -9.23 4.21 9.85
CA PRO A 49 -9.75 4.48 11.18
C PRO A 49 -9.33 5.88 11.62
N GLY A 50 -10.27 6.61 12.23
CA GLY A 50 -10.01 7.96 12.72
C GLY A 50 -9.89 9.03 11.62
N ASP A 51 -9.66 10.26 12.05
CA ASP A 51 -9.43 11.38 11.16
C ASP A 51 -7.93 11.54 10.87
N LEU A 52 -7.58 11.32 9.62
CA LEU A 52 -6.23 11.59 9.15
C LEU A 52 -6.08 13.09 8.89
N GLY A 53 -5.07 13.71 9.48
CA GLY A 53 -4.71 15.11 9.26
C GLY A 53 -4.54 15.46 7.77
N PRO A 54 -4.54 16.78 7.43
CA PRO A 54 -4.48 17.23 6.03
C PRO A 54 -3.21 16.78 5.31
N GLU A 55 -2.09 16.61 6.02
CA GLU A 55 -0.82 16.11 5.48
C GLU A 55 -0.93 14.69 4.95
N HIS A 56 -1.79 13.86 5.56
CA HIS A 56 -2.03 12.48 5.13
C HIS A 56 -2.97 12.38 3.91
N ARG A 57 -3.58 13.48 3.50
CA ARG A 57 -4.53 13.56 2.39
C ARG A 57 -3.89 14.03 1.08
N LYS A 58 -2.57 14.24 1.06
CA LYS A 58 -1.81 14.58 -0.15
C LYS A 58 -1.02 13.39 -0.66
N ARG A 59 -1.14 13.12 -1.95
CA ARG A 59 -0.35 12.11 -2.67
C ARG A 59 0.78 12.83 -3.42
N HIS A 60 2.02 12.46 -3.11
CA HIS A 60 3.17 13.00 -3.83
C HIS A 60 3.10 12.67 -5.32
N SER A 61 3.38 13.66 -6.13
CA SER A 61 3.46 13.56 -7.58
C SER A 61 4.33 14.67 -8.13
N PHE A 62 4.95 14.42 -9.26
CA PHE A 62 5.80 15.38 -9.93
C PHE A 62 5.36 15.58 -11.39
N CYS A 63 5.66 16.76 -11.94
CA CYS A 63 5.54 17.06 -13.35
C CYS A 63 6.94 17.44 -13.88
N CYS A 64 7.36 16.83 -14.98
CA CYS A 64 8.62 17.19 -15.59
C CYS A 64 8.57 18.58 -16.20
N ALA A 65 9.55 19.43 -15.90
CA ALA A 65 9.65 20.78 -16.45
C ALA A 65 9.84 20.80 -17.97
N VAL A 66 10.43 19.75 -18.54
CA VAL A 66 10.75 19.65 -19.97
C VAL A 66 9.65 18.93 -20.75
N CYS A 67 9.42 17.64 -20.47
CA CYS A 67 8.50 16.81 -21.27
C CYS A 67 7.07 16.77 -20.73
N ARG A 68 6.79 17.46 -19.64
CA ARG A 68 5.48 17.57 -18.98
C ARG A 68 4.90 16.23 -18.50
N ARG A 69 5.65 15.14 -18.57
CA ARG A 69 5.21 13.83 -18.06
C ARG A 69 5.03 13.89 -16.55
N ARG A 70 3.90 13.32 -16.08
CA ARG A 70 3.67 13.14 -14.66
C ARG A 70 4.33 11.87 -14.15
N THR A 71 5.00 11.97 -13.00
CA THR A 71 5.61 10.85 -12.28
C THR A 71 5.03 10.79 -10.88
N THR A 72 4.50 9.65 -10.49
CA THR A 72 3.95 9.42 -9.14
C THR A 72 4.84 8.41 -8.42
N PRO A 73 5.51 8.80 -7.32
CA PRO A 73 6.37 7.91 -6.54
C PRO A 73 5.61 6.70 -5.97
N PRO A 74 6.28 5.60 -5.62
CA PRO A 74 5.70 4.56 -4.78
C PRO A 74 5.17 5.12 -3.46
N SER A 75 4.25 4.42 -2.81
CA SER A 75 3.67 4.85 -1.54
C SER A 75 3.33 3.68 -0.65
N VAL A 76 3.49 3.89 0.65
CA VAL A 76 3.03 2.98 1.70
C VAL A 76 1.67 3.41 2.29
N ARG A 77 1.19 4.62 1.97
CA ARG A 77 -0.11 5.15 2.42
C ARG A 77 -1.24 4.86 1.45
N PHE A 78 -0.96 4.92 0.15
CA PHE A 78 -1.98 4.86 -0.90
C PHE A 78 -1.75 3.64 -1.80
N PHE A 79 -2.79 2.84 -1.99
CA PHE A 79 -2.73 1.69 -2.88
C PHE A 79 -3.42 2.00 -4.21
N SER A 80 -2.63 2.46 -5.20
CA SER A 80 -3.14 2.86 -6.52
C SER A 80 -4.29 3.87 -6.41
N ARG A 81 -5.38 3.68 -7.12
CA ARG A 81 -6.59 4.53 -7.09
C ARG A 81 -7.60 4.13 -6.01
N ARG A 82 -7.28 3.18 -5.13
CA ARG A 82 -8.22 2.70 -4.10
C ARG A 82 -8.52 3.80 -3.08
N VAL A 83 -9.76 3.81 -2.59
CA VAL A 83 -10.22 4.79 -1.59
C VAL A 83 -9.80 4.46 -0.16
N TYR A 84 -9.40 3.22 0.10
CA TYR A 84 -8.92 2.82 1.43
C TYR A 84 -7.42 3.00 1.54
N ALA A 85 -6.95 3.40 2.72
CA ALA A 85 -5.52 3.47 3.01
C ALA A 85 -4.85 2.10 2.81
N PHE A 86 -3.61 2.10 2.35
CA PHE A 86 -2.90 0.86 2.01
C PHE A 86 -2.80 -0.12 3.19
N PRO A 87 -2.46 0.31 4.43
CA PRO A 87 -2.42 -0.60 5.57
C PRO A 87 -3.77 -1.26 5.85
N VAL A 88 -4.89 -0.54 5.65
CA VAL A 88 -6.25 -1.11 5.80
C VAL A 88 -6.46 -2.25 4.80
N VAL A 89 -6.12 -2.03 3.53
CA VAL A 89 -6.28 -3.06 2.49
C VAL A 89 -5.45 -4.30 2.83
N VAL A 90 -4.18 -4.11 3.19
CA VAL A 90 -3.25 -5.21 3.48
C VAL A 90 -3.68 -6.00 4.71
N LEU A 91 -3.94 -5.33 5.83
CA LEU A 91 -4.31 -6.01 7.08
C LEU A 91 -5.65 -6.73 6.97
N LEU A 92 -6.69 -6.08 6.49
CA LEU A 92 -8.00 -6.74 6.38
C LEU A 92 -7.98 -7.94 5.43
N THR A 93 -7.25 -7.83 4.31
CA THR A 93 -7.15 -8.95 3.36
C THR A 93 -6.36 -10.12 3.95
N SER A 94 -5.24 -9.84 4.63
CA SER A 94 -4.41 -10.88 5.24
C SER A 94 -5.10 -11.59 6.40
N LEU A 95 -5.83 -10.84 7.24
CA LEU A 95 -6.55 -11.40 8.37
C LEU A 95 -7.80 -12.20 7.93
N ALA A 96 -8.44 -11.79 6.85
CA ALA A 96 -9.66 -12.43 6.35
C ALA A 96 -9.50 -13.94 6.06
N ALA A 97 -8.29 -14.40 5.82
CA ALA A 97 -8.00 -15.81 5.56
C ALA A 97 -8.15 -16.72 6.79
N GLY A 98 -7.98 -16.17 8.00
CA GLY A 98 -7.99 -16.94 9.26
C GLY A 98 -9.11 -16.58 10.24
N LEU A 99 -10.05 -15.70 9.87
CA LEU A 99 -11.10 -15.25 10.78
C LEU A 99 -12.43 -15.95 10.54
N SER A 100 -13.17 -16.22 11.66
CA SER A 100 -14.57 -16.61 11.59
C SER A 100 -15.43 -15.52 10.95
N GLY A 101 -16.57 -15.91 10.36
CA GLY A 101 -17.47 -14.97 9.70
C GLY A 101 -17.94 -13.82 10.58
N SER A 102 -18.22 -14.10 11.88
CA SER A 102 -18.63 -13.10 12.85
C SER A 102 -17.55 -12.06 13.14
N ARG A 103 -16.32 -12.51 13.35
CA ARG A 103 -15.17 -11.63 13.62
C ARG A 103 -14.82 -10.76 12.41
N LEU A 104 -14.93 -11.35 11.22
CA LEU A 104 -14.76 -10.60 9.97
C LEU A 104 -15.84 -9.54 9.78
N ALA A 105 -17.10 -9.83 10.16
CA ALA A 105 -18.20 -8.86 10.10
C ALA A 105 -17.94 -7.67 11.03
N THR A 106 -17.46 -7.93 12.25
CA THR A 106 -17.09 -6.89 13.22
C THR A 106 -16.01 -5.97 12.65
N LEU A 107 -14.91 -6.53 12.13
CA LEU A 107 -13.83 -5.75 11.52
C LEU A 107 -14.30 -4.94 10.32
N ARG A 108 -15.14 -5.51 9.47
CA ARG A 108 -15.69 -4.78 8.33
C ARG A 108 -16.51 -3.56 8.78
N LYS A 109 -17.30 -3.71 9.83
CA LYS A 109 -18.07 -2.60 10.41
C LYS A 109 -17.16 -1.54 11.00
N GLU A 110 -16.14 -1.93 11.76
CA GLU A 110 -15.15 -1.03 12.37
C GLU A 110 -14.42 -0.16 11.33
N PHE A 111 -14.03 -0.73 10.20
CA PHE A 111 -13.31 -0.03 9.14
C PHE A 111 -14.19 0.48 7.99
N GLY A 112 -15.51 0.36 8.10
CA GLY A 112 -16.44 0.79 7.07
C GLY A 112 -16.25 0.10 5.72
N VAL A 113 -15.75 -1.15 5.72
CA VAL A 113 -15.49 -1.93 4.50
C VAL A 113 -16.65 -2.87 4.23
N ASP A 114 -17.33 -2.69 3.10
CA ASP A 114 -18.40 -3.61 2.72
C ASP A 114 -17.87 -4.99 2.27
N ARG A 115 -18.78 -5.99 2.28
CA ARG A 115 -18.43 -7.38 1.94
C ARG A 115 -17.88 -7.51 0.52
N ARG A 116 -18.49 -6.82 -0.46
CA ARG A 116 -18.07 -6.91 -1.86
C ARG A 116 -16.69 -6.33 -2.06
N THR A 117 -16.38 -5.23 -1.38
CA THR A 117 -15.06 -4.60 -1.45
C THR A 117 -13.97 -5.53 -0.90
N LEU A 118 -14.19 -6.15 0.26
CA LEU A 118 -13.24 -7.10 0.81
C LEU A 118 -13.06 -8.33 -0.09
N GLU A 119 -14.15 -8.86 -0.64
CA GLU A 119 -14.07 -10.01 -1.56
C GLU A 119 -13.30 -9.66 -2.85
N ARG A 120 -13.54 -8.48 -3.43
CA ARG A 120 -12.74 -8.00 -4.58
C ARG A 120 -11.25 -7.90 -4.24
N TRP A 121 -10.89 -7.47 -3.02
CA TRP A 121 -9.49 -7.46 -2.60
C TRP A 121 -8.92 -8.87 -2.51
N ARG A 122 -9.67 -9.81 -1.91
CA ARG A 122 -9.25 -11.23 -1.80
C ARG A 122 -9.05 -11.87 -3.17
N VAL A 123 -10.01 -11.69 -4.07
CA VAL A 123 -9.90 -12.17 -5.47
C VAL A 123 -8.68 -11.56 -6.15
N TRP A 124 -8.47 -10.25 -6.01
CA TRP A 124 -7.32 -9.57 -6.61
C TRP A 124 -5.99 -10.12 -6.08
N TRP A 125 -5.85 -10.33 -4.77
CA TRP A 125 -4.65 -10.91 -4.18
C TRP A 125 -4.43 -12.37 -4.60
N ARG A 126 -5.49 -13.14 -4.81
CA ARG A 126 -5.41 -14.54 -5.19
C ARG A 126 -5.13 -14.73 -6.69
N GLU A 127 -5.73 -13.92 -7.55
CA GLU A 127 -5.77 -14.17 -9.00
C GLU A 127 -4.90 -13.19 -9.79
N VAL A 128 -4.93 -11.90 -9.45
CA VAL A 128 -4.24 -10.86 -10.20
C VAL A 128 -2.82 -10.63 -9.70
N PHE A 129 -2.64 -10.50 -8.40
CA PHE A 129 -1.33 -10.23 -7.80
C PHE A 129 -0.25 -11.25 -8.20
N PRO A 130 -0.50 -12.58 -8.22
CA PRO A 130 0.47 -13.57 -8.65
C PRO A 130 0.97 -13.38 -10.08
N GLN A 131 0.15 -12.79 -10.93
CA GLN A 131 0.47 -12.55 -12.33
C GLN A 131 1.22 -11.24 -12.57
N THR A 132 1.28 -10.37 -11.57
CA THR A 132 1.99 -9.09 -11.71
C THR A 132 3.48 -9.29 -11.94
N ARG A 133 4.08 -8.43 -12.78
CA ARG A 133 5.52 -8.41 -12.99
C ARG A 133 6.27 -8.22 -11.67
N PHE A 134 5.73 -7.38 -10.79
CA PHE A 134 6.29 -7.16 -9.46
C PHE A 134 6.45 -8.47 -8.69
N TRP A 135 5.37 -9.25 -8.53
CA TRP A 135 5.43 -10.49 -7.75
C TRP A 135 6.35 -11.53 -8.39
N LYS A 136 6.28 -11.70 -9.72
CA LYS A 136 7.15 -12.64 -10.45
C LYS A 136 8.64 -12.39 -10.19
N THR A 137 9.03 -11.12 -10.04
CA THR A 137 10.41 -10.73 -9.70
C THR A 137 10.68 -10.78 -8.19
N ALA A 138 9.74 -10.27 -7.38
CA ALA A 138 9.95 -10.09 -5.95
C ALA A 138 9.92 -11.39 -5.15
N ARG A 139 9.19 -12.42 -5.61
CA ARG A 139 9.08 -13.71 -4.92
C ARG A 139 10.42 -14.42 -4.70
N ALA A 140 11.40 -14.17 -5.57
CA ALA A 140 12.75 -14.75 -5.47
C ALA A 140 13.53 -14.23 -4.24
N ARG A 141 13.07 -13.16 -3.60
CA ARG A 141 13.70 -12.60 -2.38
C ARG A 141 13.36 -13.38 -1.11
N PHE A 142 12.41 -14.32 -1.18
CA PHE A 142 12.02 -15.13 -0.03
C PHE A 142 12.75 -16.47 -0.02
N SER A 143 13.38 -16.80 1.11
CA SER A 143 14.00 -18.10 1.38
C SER A 143 13.48 -18.64 2.71
N PRO A 144 12.86 -19.82 2.75
CA PRO A 144 12.41 -20.63 1.64
C PRO A 144 11.33 -19.92 0.80
N PRO A 145 11.07 -20.38 -0.43
CA PRO A 145 10.06 -19.76 -1.31
C PRO A 145 8.69 -19.67 -0.64
N VAL A 146 7.94 -18.61 -0.93
CA VAL A 146 6.55 -18.47 -0.49
C VAL A 146 5.69 -19.35 -1.40
N ASN A 147 5.03 -20.34 -0.82
CA ASN A 147 4.09 -21.20 -1.53
C ASN A 147 2.80 -20.42 -1.83
N GLY A 148 2.60 -20.15 -3.12
CA GLY A 148 1.51 -19.30 -3.59
C GLY A 148 1.73 -17.81 -3.32
N ALA A 149 0.90 -16.99 -3.93
CA ALA A 149 0.94 -15.53 -3.76
C ALA A 149 -0.16 -15.04 -2.81
N GLN A 150 -0.48 -15.81 -1.79
CA GLN A 150 -1.50 -15.42 -0.82
C GLN A 150 -0.90 -14.40 0.15
N LEU A 151 -1.60 -13.28 0.33
CA LEU A 151 -1.11 -12.17 1.13
C LEU A 151 -0.77 -12.56 2.58
N HIS A 152 -1.52 -13.48 3.18
CA HIS A 152 -1.22 -13.96 4.53
C HIS A 152 0.14 -14.68 4.60
N SER A 153 0.47 -15.53 3.61
CA SER A 153 1.76 -16.23 3.54
C SER A 153 2.94 -15.26 3.32
N ILE A 154 2.71 -14.17 2.59
CA ILE A 154 3.70 -13.10 2.44
C ILE A 154 3.87 -12.36 3.77
N ARG A 155 2.76 -12.01 4.43
CA ARG A 155 2.77 -11.32 5.72
C ARG A 155 3.56 -12.10 6.78
N ASP A 156 3.41 -13.42 6.82
CA ASP A 156 4.06 -14.29 7.81
C ASP A 156 5.60 -14.34 7.65
N ARG A 157 6.14 -13.72 6.60
CA ARG A 157 7.58 -13.51 6.39
C ARG A 157 8.11 -12.22 7.02
N PHE A 158 7.23 -11.41 7.59
CA PHE A 158 7.60 -10.18 8.28
C PHE A 158 7.31 -10.33 9.78
N THR A 159 8.09 -9.63 10.60
CA THR A 159 7.90 -9.62 12.05
C THR A 159 6.49 -9.17 12.44
N GLU A 160 6.05 -9.52 13.63
CA GLU A 160 4.78 -9.01 14.14
C GLU A 160 4.91 -7.52 14.55
N GLY A 161 3.75 -6.87 14.72
CA GLY A 161 3.70 -5.49 15.19
C GLY A 161 3.83 -4.44 14.09
N LEU A 162 4.12 -3.22 14.53
CA LEU A 162 4.18 -2.03 13.68
C LEU A 162 5.30 -2.13 12.64
N ASP A 163 6.50 -2.53 13.08
CA ASP A 163 7.68 -2.62 12.21
C ASP A 163 7.47 -3.64 11.09
N GLY A 164 6.91 -4.79 11.40
CA GLY A 164 6.60 -5.80 10.39
C GLY A 164 5.58 -5.33 9.37
N LEU A 165 4.55 -4.59 9.80
CA LEU A 165 3.60 -3.97 8.88
C LEU A 165 4.27 -2.93 7.98
N VAL A 166 5.12 -2.08 8.54
CA VAL A 166 5.88 -1.06 7.80
C VAL A 166 6.78 -1.70 6.75
N LEU A 167 7.51 -2.76 7.11
CA LEU A 167 8.36 -3.51 6.18
C LEU A 167 7.56 -4.17 5.06
N LEU A 168 6.42 -4.79 5.39
CA LEU A 168 5.51 -5.36 4.39
C LEU A 168 4.97 -4.29 3.44
N LEU A 169 4.56 -3.12 3.94
CA LEU A 169 4.08 -2.02 3.11
C LEU A 169 5.18 -1.45 2.23
N ARG A 170 6.41 -1.32 2.74
CA ARG A 170 7.58 -0.93 1.93
C ARG A 170 7.85 -1.93 0.81
N PHE A 171 7.83 -3.22 1.12
CA PHE A 171 7.96 -4.28 0.12
C PHE A 171 6.90 -4.17 -0.97
N LEU A 172 5.64 -3.93 -0.60
CA LEU A 172 4.52 -3.83 -1.52
C LEU A 172 4.38 -2.44 -2.19
N SER A 173 5.15 -1.44 -1.78
CA SER A 173 4.98 -0.05 -2.23
C SER A 173 5.06 0.14 -3.75
N PRO A 174 5.85 -0.62 -4.55
CA PRO A 174 5.82 -0.50 -6.01
C PRO A 174 4.44 -0.75 -6.62
N MET A 175 3.60 -1.57 -5.97
CA MET A 175 2.23 -1.85 -6.40
C MET A 175 1.28 -0.66 -6.26
N SER A 176 1.72 0.41 -5.59
CA SER A 176 0.94 1.64 -5.42
C SER A 176 0.90 2.50 -6.69
N CYS A 177 1.82 2.27 -7.63
CA CYS A 177 1.87 2.97 -8.92
C CYS A 177 0.95 2.30 -9.95
N ALA A 178 0.29 3.10 -10.79
CA ALA A 178 -0.68 2.60 -11.77
C ALA A 178 -0.09 1.59 -12.78
N SER A 179 1.21 1.70 -13.09
CA SER A 179 1.93 0.80 -14.00
C SER A 179 2.11 -0.64 -13.48
N HIS A 180 1.87 -0.88 -12.21
CA HIS A 180 2.02 -2.19 -11.57
C HIS A 180 0.70 -2.79 -11.07
N ALA A 181 -0.42 -2.06 -11.24
CA ALA A 181 -1.74 -2.44 -10.71
C ALA A 181 -2.59 -3.27 -11.71
N LEU A 182 -2.03 -3.61 -12.88
CA LEU A 182 -2.63 -4.47 -13.91
C LEU A 182 -1.74 -5.67 -14.17
#